data_af369e151b67285d3ed327ff902883b0
#
_entry.id   af369e151b67285d3ed327ff902883b0
#
_cell.length_a   1.000
_cell.length_b   1.000
_cell.length_c   1.000
_cell.angle_alpha   90.00
_cell.angle_beta   90.00
_cell.angle_gamma   90.00
#
_symmetry.space_group_name_H-M   'P 1'
#
loop_
_entity.id
_entity.type
_entity.pdbx_description
1 polymer ?
#
loop_
_entity_poly.entity_id
_entity_poly.type
_entity_poly.pdbx_seq_one_letter_code
_entity_poly.pdbx_strand_id
1 'polypeptide(L)'
;NSLLAQHHYLGYSQPVGEHLKYLVYARGRPIACVAWSSAPRHLGSRDRFIGWEPQARLANIRLLAYNTRFLILPWVSVPHLASHILGRMARTLSADWQRLYGHPIYFVETFIDPRRFRGTCYRAANWVWMGVTTGRGKDDQAHKANRSIKQVLGYPLVRDFRERLSQVATPMVAPSVRRSAMPVAA
;
A
#
# COMPACT_ATOMS: atom_id res chain seq x y z
N ASN A 1 -7.64 -17.66 3.98
CA ASN A 1 -7.34 -17.75 2.53
C ASN A 1 -8.52 -18.37 1.76
N SER A 2 -9.16 -19.41 2.29
CA SER A 2 -10.29 -20.10 1.65
C SER A 2 -11.44 -19.19 1.24
N LEU A 3 -11.89 -18.30 2.11
CA LEU A 3 -12.97 -17.36 1.79
C LEU A 3 -12.63 -16.41 0.63
N LEU A 4 -11.39 -15.90 0.56
CA LEU A 4 -10.96 -15.10 -0.58
C LEU A 4 -10.84 -15.92 -1.86
N ALA A 5 -10.29 -17.15 -1.78
CA ALA A 5 -10.18 -18.04 -2.94
C ALA A 5 -11.56 -18.41 -3.49
N GLN A 6 -12.53 -18.63 -2.62
CA GLN A 6 -13.87 -19.09 -2.99
C GLN A 6 -14.80 -17.97 -3.46
N HIS A 7 -14.73 -16.77 -2.85
CA HIS A 7 -15.73 -15.73 -3.04
C HIS A 7 -15.21 -14.45 -3.70
N HIS A 8 -13.90 -14.24 -3.78
CA HIS A 8 -13.36 -13.04 -4.43
C HIS A 8 -13.13 -13.29 -5.92
N TYR A 9 -13.55 -12.39 -6.80
CA TYR A 9 -13.49 -12.54 -8.26
C TYR A 9 -12.07 -12.76 -8.84
N LEU A 10 -11.02 -12.37 -8.12
CA LEU A 10 -9.62 -12.64 -8.47
C LEU A 10 -9.06 -13.87 -7.74
N GLY A 11 -9.88 -14.57 -6.96
CA GLY A 11 -9.38 -15.60 -6.07
C GLY A 11 -8.32 -15.08 -5.09
N TYR A 12 -7.49 -15.98 -4.60
CA TYR A 12 -6.39 -15.66 -3.70
C TYR A 12 -5.09 -16.36 -4.11
N SER A 13 -4.05 -15.57 -4.22
CA SER A 13 -2.66 -16.01 -4.25
C SER A 13 -1.89 -15.27 -3.18
N GLN A 14 -0.97 -15.96 -2.49
CA GLN A 14 -0.13 -15.35 -1.46
C GLN A 14 0.79 -14.31 -2.10
N PRO A 15 0.77 -13.04 -1.66
CA PRO A 15 1.75 -12.06 -2.10
C PRO A 15 3.17 -12.46 -1.66
N VAL A 16 4.16 -12.07 -2.46
CA VAL A 16 5.56 -12.11 -2.05
C VAL A 16 5.88 -10.84 -1.27
N GLY A 17 6.64 -10.98 -0.18
CA GLY A 17 7.00 -9.86 0.70
C GLY A 17 5.99 -9.59 1.81
N GLU A 18 6.06 -8.39 2.36
CA GLU A 18 5.23 -7.99 3.49
C GLU A 18 3.76 -7.91 3.13
N HIS A 19 2.91 -8.53 3.94
CA HIS A 19 1.47 -8.54 3.72
C HIS A 19 0.69 -8.81 5.01
N LEU A 20 -0.50 -8.24 5.11
CA LEU A 20 -1.44 -8.47 6.21
C LEU A 20 -2.80 -8.89 5.68
N LYS A 21 -3.47 -9.77 6.42
CA LYS A 21 -4.83 -10.22 6.13
C LYS A 21 -5.69 -10.06 7.37
N TYR A 22 -6.87 -9.54 7.16
CA TYR A 22 -7.85 -9.36 8.22
C TYR A 22 -9.12 -10.14 7.89
N LEU A 23 -9.61 -10.85 8.87
CA LEU A 23 -10.93 -11.43 8.87
C LEU A 23 -11.79 -10.60 9.84
N VAL A 24 -12.80 -9.96 9.29
CA VAL A 24 -13.68 -9.07 10.05
C VAL A 24 -14.87 -9.85 10.56
N TYR A 25 -15.15 -9.72 11.85
CA TYR A 25 -16.25 -10.39 12.51
C TYR A 25 -17.29 -9.40 13.01
N ALA A 26 -18.57 -9.83 13.00
CA ALA A 26 -19.64 -9.20 13.73
C ALA A 26 -20.47 -10.30 14.41
N ARG A 27 -20.74 -10.14 15.72
CA ARG A 27 -21.48 -11.11 16.52
C ARG A 27 -20.97 -12.55 16.36
N GLY A 28 -19.65 -12.74 16.38
CA GLY A 28 -19.00 -14.05 16.24
C GLY A 28 -19.00 -14.66 14.83
N ARG A 29 -19.55 -13.98 13.82
CA ARG A 29 -19.60 -14.45 12.42
C ARG A 29 -18.66 -13.64 11.52
N PRO A 30 -17.94 -14.29 10.59
CA PRO A 30 -17.14 -13.57 9.61
C PRO A 30 -18.06 -12.80 8.64
N ILE A 31 -17.73 -11.54 8.41
CA ILE A 31 -18.51 -10.64 7.55
C ILE A 31 -17.71 -10.06 6.38
N ALA A 32 -16.38 -9.98 6.50
CA ALA A 32 -15.53 -9.47 5.43
C ALA A 32 -14.10 -10.00 5.54
N CYS A 33 -13.40 -9.97 4.41
CA CYS A 33 -11.96 -10.24 4.32
C CYS A 33 -11.27 -9.03 3.68
N VAL A 34 -10.15 -8.60 4.24
CA VAL A 34 -9.31 -7.51 3.70
C VAL A 34 -7.87 -7.99 3.64
N ALA A 35 -7.21 -7.80 2.51
CA ALA A 35 -5.81 -8.16 2.35
C ALA A 35 -5.00 -6.98 1.83
N TRP A 36 -3.82 -6.81 2.40
CA TRP A 36 -2.86 -5.75 2.10
C TRP A 36 -1.51 -6.37 1.77
N SER A 37 -0.73 -5.73 0.92
CA SER A 37 0.67 -6.06 0.67
C SER A 37 1.50 -4.81 0.40
N SER A 38 2.83 -4.99 0.34
CA SER A 38 3.74 -3.94 -0.11
C SER A 38 3.29 -3.34 -1.44
N ALA A 39 3.37 -2.03 -1.57
CA ALA A 39 2.98 -1.32 -2.78
C ALA A 39 3.92 -1.67 -3.97
N PRO A 40 3.44 -1.64 -5.22
CA PRO A 40 4.28 -1.84 -6.39
C PRO A 40 5.35 -0.75 -6.48
N ARG A 41 6.56 -1.12 -6.86
CA ARG A 41 7.72 -0.21 -6.90
C ARG A 41 7.51 0.99 -7.81
N HIS A 42 6.82 0.80 -8.94
CA HIS A 42 6.60 1.83 -9.95
C HIS A 42 5.11 1.99 -10.22
N LEU A 43 4.61 3.20 -9.99
CA LEU A 43 3.23 3.60 -10.29
C LEU A 43 3.20 5.11 -10.56
N GLY A 44 3.28 5.50 -11.83
CA GLY A 44 3.44 6.90 -12.22
C GLY A 44 2.34 7.85 -11.73
N SER A 45 1.09 7.39 -11.64
CA SER A 45 -0.02 8.20 -11.09
C SER A 45 0.17 8.50 -9.60
N ARG A 46 0.56 7.51 -8.81
CA ARG A 46 0.90 7.68 -7.39
C ARG A 46 2.12 8.57 -7.22
N ASP A 47 3.18 8.30 -7.98
CA ASP A 47 4.45 9.02 -7.85
C ASP A 47 4.27 10.52 -8.11
N ARG A 48 3.47 10.89 -9.12
CA ARG A 48 3.06 12.29 -9.38
C ARG A 48 2.18 12.86 -8.27
N PHE A 49 1.27 12.06 -7.71
CA PHE A 49 0.38 12.51 -6.63
C PHE A 49 1.14 12.80 -5.33
N ILE A 50 2.11 11.96 -4.97
CA ILE A 50 2.97 12.16 -3.78
C ILE A 50 3.93 13.32 -4.05
N GLY A 51 4.51 13.42 -5.25
CA GLY A 51 5.46 14.46 -5.64
C GLY A 51 6.88 14.21 -5.15
N TRP A 52 7.23 12.94 -4.90
CA TRP A 52 8.57 12.56 -4.43
C TRP A 52 9.56 12.32 -5.57
N GLU A 53 10.83 12.54 -5.27
CA GLU A 53 11.92 12.26 -6.19
C GLU A 53 12.22 10.74 -6.26
N PRO A 54 12.85 10.25 -7.35
CA PRO A 54 13.15 8.82 -7.52
C PRO A 54 13.95 8.21 -6.37
N GLN A 55 14.87 8.95 -5.76
CA GLN A 55 15.67 8.50 -4.63
C GLN A 55 14.82 8.35 -3.37
N ALA A 56 13.95 9.34 -3.08
CA ALA A 56 13.01 9.28 -1.98
C ALA A 56 12.04 8.11 -2.14
N ARG A 57 11.52 7.88 -3.36
CA ARG A 57 10.70 6.71 -3.66
C ARG A 57 11.44 5.41 -3.37
N LEU A 58 12.68 5.26 -3.81
CA LEU A 58 13.47 4.05 -3.57
C LEU A 58 13.65 3.76 -2.09
N ALA A 59 13.91 4.79 -1.30
CA ALA A 59 14.09 4.69 0.15
C ALA A 59 12.78 4.37 0.89
N ASN A 60 11.67 4.98 0.46
CA ASN A 60 10.44 5.07 1.25
C ASN A 60 9.26 4.27 0.69
N ILE A 61 9.40 3.57 -0.44
CA ILE A 61 8.31 2.76 -1.04
C ILE A 61 7.75 1.71 -0.06
N ARG A 62 8.57 1.21 0.86
CA ARG A 62 8.16 0.26 1.91
C ARG A 62 7.15 0.86 2.90
N LEU A 63 7.07 2.20 3.00
CA LEU A 63 6.13 2.91 3.86
C LEU A 63 4.74 3.06 3.22
N LEU A 64 4.52 2.40 2.09
CA LEU A 64 3.25 2.31 1.40
C LEU A 64 2.74 0.87 1.39
N ALA A 65 1.43 0.71 1.57
CA ALA A 65 0.76 -0.57 1.38
C ALA A 65 -0.35 -0.44 0.34
N TYR A 66 -0.67 -1.56 -0.30
CA TYR A 66 -1.73 -1.61 -1.29
C TYR A 66 -2.81 -2.64 -0.91
N ASN A 67 -4.08 -2.24 -1.02
CA ASN A 67 -5.20 -3.14 -0.76
C ASN A 67 -5.37 -4.11 -1.93
N THR A 68 -4.93 -5.35 -1.73
CA THR A 68 -4.91 -6.39 -2.78
C THR A 68 -6.27 -7.04 -2.96
N ARG A 69 -7.00 -7.23 -1.85
CA ARG A 69 -8.32 -7.85 -1.83
C ARG A 69 -9.19 -7.18 -0.80
N PHE A 70 -10.42 -6.91 -1.18
CA PHE A 70 -11.47 -6.49 -0.27
C PHE A 70 -12.78 -7.21 -0.66
N LEU A 71 -13.32 -7.96 0.27
CA LEU A 71 -14.50 -8.79 0.08
C LEU A 71 -15.46 -8.60 1.25
N ILE A 72 -16.65 -8.12 0.99
CA ILE A 72 -17.80 -8.33 1.88
C ILE A 72 -18.37 -9.70 1.52
N LEU A 73 -18.56 -10.56 2.51
CA LEU A 73 -18.99 -11.94 2.26
C LEU A 73 -20.42 -11.98 1.70
N PRO A 74 -20.75 -12.91 0.77
CA PRO A 74 -22.00 -12.89 -0.01
C PRO A 74 -23.28 -12.91 0.83
N TRP A 75 -23.21 -13.46 2.05
CA TRP A 75 -24.38 -13.50 2.96
C TRP A 75 -24.54 -12.26 3.82
N VAL A 76 -23.73 -11.21 3.59
CA VAL A 76 -23.74 -9.97 4.38
C VAL A 76 -24.31 -8.83 3.54
N SER A 77 -25.43 -8.28 4.00
CA SER A 77 -26.07 -7.11 3.40
C SER A 77 -26.30 -6.05 4.48
N VAL A 78 -25.28 -5.18 4.63
CA VAL A 78 -25.33 -4.06 5.60
C VAL A 78 -24.92 -2.78 4.85
N PRO A 79 -25.80 -1.75 4.83
CA PRO A 79 -25.48 -0.47 4.21
C PRO A 79 -24.18 0.13 4.76
N HIS A 80 -23.35 0.72 3.89
CA HIS A 80 -22.10 1.41 4.23
C HIS A 80 -21.04 0.57 4.94
N LEU A 81 -21.23 -0.74 5.11
CA LEU A 81 -20.29 -1.61 5.81
C LEU A 81 -18.88 -1.55 5.22
N ALA A 82 -18.77 -1.55 3.89
CA ALA A 82 -17.48 -1.55 3.21
C ALA A 82 -16.66 -0.29 3.52
N SER A 83 -17.27 0.90 3.42
CA SER A 83 -16.58 2.16 3.77
C SER A 83 -16.27 2.26 5.26
N HIS A 84 -17.13 1.73 6.13
CA HIS A 84 -16.87 1.65 7.57
C HIS A 84 -15.63 0.77 7.87
N ILE A 85 -15.53 -0.40 7.25
CA ILE A 85 -14.37 -1.30 7.41
C ILE A 85 -13.10 -0.61 6.90
N LEU A 86 -13.12 0.04 5.73
CA LEU A 86 -11.97 0.78 5.20
C LEU A 86 -11.51 1.88 6.16
N GLY A 87 -12.45 2.63 6.75
CA GLY A 87 -12.13 3.66 7.75
C GLY A 87 -11.51 3.07 9.04
N ARG A 88 -11.90 1.87 9.45
CA ARG A 88 -11.25 1.16 10.57
C ARG A 88 -9.86 0.67 10.18
N MET A 89 -9.68 0.11 8.99
CA MET A 89 -8.36 -0.31 8.50
C MET A 89 -7.38 0.85 8.45
N ALA A 90 -7.81 2.02 8.01
CA ALA A 90 -6.97 3.23 8.00
C ALA A 90 -6.43 3.63 9.38
N ARG A 91 -7.13 3.27 10.46
CA ARG A 91 -6.69 3.55 11.85
C ARG A 91 -5.80 2.47 12.46
N THR A 92 -5.84 1.24 11.97
CA THR A 92 -5.17 0.09 12.60
C THR A 92 -3.98 -0.43 11.80
N LEU A 93 -4.03 -0.33 10.46
CA LEU A 93 -3.08 -0.96 9.55
C LEU A 93 -1.62 -0.57 9.85
N SER A 94 -1.34 0.73 10.04
CA SER A 94 0.03 1.20 10.27
C SER A 94 0.64 0.66 11.56
N ALA A 95 -0.15 0.61 12.65
CA ALA A 95 0.31 0.07 13.92
C ALA A 95 0.55 -1.44 13.84
N ASP A 96 -0.33 -2.18 13.15
CA ASP A 96 -0.19 -3.62 12.95
C ASP A 96 1.04 -3.94 12.07
N TRP A 97 1.28 -3.11 11.05
CA TRP A 97 2.45 -3.25 10.17
C TRP A 97 3.75 -2.96 10.92
N GLN A 98 3.75 -1.88 11.73
CA GLN A 98 4.88 -1.54 12.61
C GLN A 98 5.21 -2.68 13.58
N ARG A 99 4.20 -3.29 14.17
CA ARG A 99 4.38 -4.41 15.11
C ARG A 99 4.98 -5.64 14.44
N LEU A 100 4.61 -5.93 13.19
CA LEU A 100 5.01 -7.15 12.50
C LEU A 100 6.31 -6.98 11.69
N TYR A 101 6.52 -5.83 11.07
CA TYR A 101 7.61 -5.59 10.12
C TYR A 101 8.61 -4.51 10.57
N GLY A 102 8.39 -3.86 11.72
CA GLY A 102 9.31 -2.89 12.29
C GLY A 102 9.28 -1.49 11.67
N HIS A 103 8.31 -1.21 10.79
CA HIS A 103 8.14 0.13 10.20
C HIS A 103 6.65 0.48 9.98
N PRO A 104 6.29 1.77 9.99
CA PRO A 104 4.91 2.21 9.78
C PRO A 104 4.53 2.20 8.30
N ILE A 105 3.21 2.35 8.04
CA ILE A 105 2.66 2.71 6.74
C ILE A 105 2.12 4.14 6.82
N TYR A 106 2.49 5.00 5.88
CA TYR A 106 2.04 6.40 5.83
C TYR A 106 0.99 6.66 4.75
N PHE A 107 0.94 5.80 3.75
CA PHE A 107 0.01 5.94 2.64
C PHE A 107 -0.46 4.58 2.14
N VAL A 108 -1.74 4.49 1.76
CA VAL A 108 -2.30 3.27 1.18
C VAL A 108 -2.92 3.55 -0.18
N GLU A 109 -2.88 2.53 -1.06
CA GLU A 109 -3.41 2.62 -2.41
C GLU A 109 -4.25 1.40 -2.79
N THR A 110 -5.08 1.52 -3.83
CA THR A 110 -5.85 0.42 -4.42
C THR A 110 -6.06 0.63 -5.91
N PHE A 111 -6.34 -0.48 -6.61
CA PHE A 111 -6.61 -0.51 -8.05
C PHE A 111 -8.04 -1.01 -8.31
N ILE A 112 -8.84 -0.22 -8.99
CA ILE A 112 -10.22 -0.53 -9.29
C ILE A 112 -10.37 -0.73 -10.81
N ASP A 113 -10.87 -1.89 -11.22
CA ASP A 113 -11.27 -2.13 -12.60
C ASP A 113 -12.64 -1.47 -12.84
N PRO A 114 -12.72 -0.36 -13.61
CA PRO A 114 -13.95 0.39 -13.79
C PRO A 114 -15.02 -0.38 -14.58
N ARG A 115 -14.64 -1.46 -15.28
CA ARG A 115 -15.58 -2.33 -15.99
C ARG A 115 -16.37 -3.22 -15.02
N ARG A 116 -15.89 -3.40 -13.78
CA ARG A 116 -16.49 -4.25 -12.75
C ARG A 116 -17.01 -3.48 -11.54
N PHE A 117 -16.30 -2.42 -11.15
CA PHE A 117 -16.56 -1.70 -9.88
C PHE A 117 -16.47 -0.19 -10.05
N ARG A 118 -17.37 0.51 -9.39
CA ARG A 118 -17.36 1.99 -9.34
C ARG A 118 -16.44 2.56 -8.27
N GLY A 119 -15.95 1.74 -7.33
CA GLY A 119 -15.09 2.18 -6.22
C GLY A 119 -15.79 3.07 -5.19
N THR A 120 -17.13 3.01 -5.10
CA THR A 120 -17.94 3.88 -4.24
C THR A 120 -17.58 3.76 -2.76
N CYS A 121 -17.27 2.56 -2.27
CA CYS A 121 -16.90 2.35 -0.87
C CYS A 121 -15.58 3.05 -0.49
N TYR A 122 -14.59 3.08 -1.41
CA TYR A 122 -13.34 3.81 -1.19
C TYR A 122 -13.58 5.32 -1.18
N ARG A 123 -14.35 5.85 -2.15
CA ARG A 123 -14.70 7.28 -2.19
C ARG A 123 -15.49 7.70 -0.95
N ALA A 124 -16.44 6.87 -0.49
CA ALA A 124 -17.18 7.10 0.75
C ALA A 124 -16.30 7.00 2.00
N ALA A 125 -15.14 6.36 1.92
CA ALA A 125 -14.10 6.34 2.96
C ALA A 125 -13.02 7.41 2.74
N ASN A 126 -13.30 8.45 1.94
CA ASN A 126 -12.42 9.60 1.65
C ASN A 126 -11.12 9.26 0.90
N TRP A 127 -11.09 8.14 0.18
CA TRP A 127 -9.98 7.85 -0.71
C TRP A 127 -10.02 8.78 -1.92
N VAL A 128 -8.86 9.31 -2.29
CA VAL A 128 -8.72 10.27 -3.38
C VAL A 128 -8.30 9.59 -4.67
N TRP A 129 -8.79 10.07 -5.79
CA TRP A 129 -8.38 9.63 -7.10
C TRP A 129 -6.99 10.18 -7.45
N MET A 130 -6.06 9.30 -7.86
CA MET A 130 -4.69 9.68 -8.21
C MET A 130 -4.43 9.57 -9.72
N GLY A 131 -5.29 8.93 -10.46
CA GLY A 131 -5.15 8.70 -11.90
C GLY A 131 -5.49 7.26 -12.29
N VAL A 132 -4.84 6.80 -13.37
CA VAL A 132 -5.05 5.46 -13.92
C VAL A 132 -3.72 4.74 -14.10
N THR A 133 -3.78 3.39 -14.19
CA THR A 133 -2.64 2.58 -14.60
C THR A 133 -2.43 2.67 -16.11
N THR A 134 -1.24 2.35 -16.57
CA THR A 134 -0.92 2.30 -18.02
C THR A 134 -1.47 1.07 -18.73
N GLY A 135 -2.06 0.11 -18.00
CA GLY A 135 -2.51 -1.17 -18.56
C GLY A 135 -1.37 -2.12 -18.94
N ARG A 136 -0.13 -1.81 -18.58
CA ARG A 136 1.04 -2.70 -18.82
C ARG A 136 1.18 -3.71 -17.70
N GLY A 137 1.50 -4.95 -18.03
CA GLY A 137 1.86 -5.97 -17.05
C GLY A 137 3.21 -5.69 -16.40
N LYS A 138 3.50 -6.33 -15.26
CA LYS A 138 4.77 -6.17 -14.55
C LYS A 138 5.99 -6.54 -15.39
N ASP A 139 5.83 -7.52 -16.30
CA ASP A 139 6.89 -8.10 -17.12
C ASP A 139 6.71 -7.75 -18.61
N ASP A 140 5.99 -6.64 -18.92
CA ASP A 140 5.74 -6.23 -20.31
C ASP A 140 6.97 -5.57 -20.93
N GLN A 141 7.59 -6.27 -21.88
CA GLN A 141 8.72 -5.78 -22.70
C GLN A 141 8.25 -5.01 -23.94
N ALA A 142 7.00 -5.21 -24.37
CA ALA A 142 6.49 -4.63 -25.61
C ALA A 142 5.99 -3.19 -25.49
N HIS A 143 5.97 -2.63 -24.27
CA HIS A 143 5.45 -1.30 -23.94
C HIS A 143 4.00 -1.04 -24.40
N LYS A 144 3.22 -2.10 -24.65
CA LYS A 144 1.81 -2.05 -25.06
C LYS A 144 0.91 -2.44 -23.89
N ALA A 145 -0.27 -1.81 -23.83
CA ALA A 145 -1.27 -2.16 -22.84
C ALA A 145 -1.78 -3.59 -23.11
N ASN A 146 -1.48 -4.53 -22.20
CA ASN A 146 -1.91 -5.94 -22.27
C ASN A 146 -2.86 -6.32 -21.11
N ARG A 147 -3.24 -5.35 -20.28
CA ARG A 147 -4.17 -5.50 -19.15
C ARG A 147 -5.18 -4.35 -19.12
N SER A 148 -6.29 -4.56 -18.41
CA SER A 148 -7.26 -3.49 -18.20
C SER A 148 -6.64 -2.27 -17.51
N ILE A 149 -6.95 -1.08 -18.00
CA ILE A 149 -6.64 0.18 -17.33
C ILE A 149 -7.49 0.24 -16.05
N LYS A 150 -6.83 0.47 -14.92
CA LYS A 150 -7.48 0.56 -13.61
C LYS A 150 -7.41 1.98 -13.07
N GLN A 151 -8.45 2.39 -12.37
CA GLN A 151 -8.41 3.60 -11.55
C GLN A 151 -7.51 3.34 -10.34
N VAL A 152 -6.72 4.35 -9.98
CA VAL A 152 -5.86 4.31 -8.81
C VAL A 152 -6.40 5.27 -7.77
N LEU A 153 -6.76 4.75 -6.62
CA LEU A 153 -7.18 5.53 -5.46
C LEU A 153 -6.15 5.40 -4.35
N GLY A 154 -5.97 6.45 -3.57
CA GLY A 154 -5.06 6.48 -2.43
C GLY A 154 -5.67 7.15 -1.21
N TYR A 155 -5.11 6.83 -0.04
CA TYR A 155 -5.52 7.43 1.22
C TYR A 155 -4.30 7.66 2.13
N PRO A 156 -4.06 8.90 2.59
CA PRO A 156 -3.00 9.20 3.54
C PRO A 156 -3.39 8.73 4.94
N LEU A 157 -2.52 7.96 5.59
CA LEU A 157 -2.72 7.55 6.98
C LEU A 157 -2.21 8.60 7.98
N VAL A 158 -1.37 9.53 7.51
CA VAL A 158 -0.86 10.67 8.28
C VAL A 158 -0.97 11.95 7.44
N ARG A 159 -1.16 13.10 8.09
CA ARG A 159 -1.37 14.38 7.38
C ARG A 159 -0.15 14.85 6.60
N ASP A 160 1.02 14.64 7.16
CA ASP A 160 2.34 15.03 6.66
C ASP A 160 3.01 13.93 5.78
N PHE A 161 2.19 13.07 5.16
CA PHE A 161 2.69 11.91 4.39
C PHE A 161 3.66 12.29 3.27
N ARG A 162 3.44 13.43 2.59
CA ARG A 162 4.32 13.88 1.51
C ARG A 162 5.70 14.22 2.02
N GLU A 163 5.76 14.95 3.11
CA GLU A 163 7.02 15.31 3.78
C GLU A 163 7.78 14.06 4.20
N ARG A 164 7.13 13.15 4.95
CA ARG A 164 7.74 11.89 5.41
C ARG A 164 8.21 11.01 4.26
N LEU A 165 7.44 10.92 3.19
CA LEU A 165 7.79 10.09 2.03
C LEU A 165 8.86 10.73 1.14
N SER A 166 9.08 12.04 1.22
CA SER A 166 10.11 12.75 0.46
C SER A 166 11.45 12.85 1.20
N GLN A 167 11.51 12.50 2.48
CA GLN A 167 12.75 12.50 3.26
C GLN A 167 13.64 11.36 2.80
N VAL A 168 14.88 11.69 2.47
CA VAL A 168 15.95 10.70 2.25
C VAL A 168 16.86 10.77 3.47
N ALA A 169 16.99 9.68 4.22
CA ALA A 169 17.94 9.64 5.32
C ALA A 169 19.34 9.94 4.75
N THR A 170 19.91 11.07 5.13
CA THR A 170 21.29 11.40 4.81
C THR A 170 22.16 10.31 5.44
N PRO A 171 23.03 9.60 4.68
CA PRO A 171 23.93 8.64 5.29
C PRO A 171 24.76 9.39 6.32
N MET A 172 24.72 8.94 7.57
CA MET A 172 25.63 9.43 8.59
C MET A 172 27.07 9.18 8.09
N VAL A 173 27.75 10.26 7.71
CA VAL A 173 29.18 10.21 7.46
C VAL A 173 29.83 9.84 8.78
N ALA A 174 30.35 8.62 8.89
CA ALA A 174 31.12 8.21 10.04
C ALA A 174 32.24 9.24 10.25
N PRO A 175 32.46 9.77 11.48
CA PRO A 175 33.52 10.72 11.74
C PRO A 175 34.84 10.06 11.32
N SER A 176 35.58 10.73 10.43
CA SER A 176 36.91 10.29 10.01
C SER A 176 37.80 10.20 11.25
N VAL A 177 38.18 9.00 11.63
CA VAL A 177 39.18 8.78 12.67
C VAL A 177 40.50 9.35 12.14
N ARG A 178 40.86 10.55 12.61
CA ARG A 178 42.20 11.09 12.39
C ARG A 178 43.17 10.14 13.10
N ARG A 179 43.91 9.37 12.32
CA ARG A 179 45.08 8.66 12.82
C ARG A 179 46.10 9.72 13.26
N SER A 180 46.21 9.93 14.56
CA SER A 180 47.32 10.70 15.11
C SER A 180 48.60 9.95 14.81
N ALA A 181 49.49 10.56 14.01
CA ALA A 181 50.84 10.04 13.80
C ALA A 181 51.55 10.10 15.14
N MET A 182 52.07 8.95 15.61
CA MET A 182 52.96 8.89 16.76
C MET A 182 54.31 9.44 16.34
N PRO A 183 54.96 10.30 17.15
CA PRO A 183 56.33 10.74 16.88
C PRO A 183 57.32 9.57 17.08
N VAL A 184 58.18 9.37 16.09
CA VAL A 184 59.31 8.48 16.19
C VAL A 184 60.35 9.15 17.11
N ALA A 185 60.67 8.53 18.25
CA ALA A 185 61.73 8.96 19.11
C ALA A 185 63.09 8.54 18.48
N ALA A 186 64.03 9.49 18.44
CA ALA A 186 65.42 9.29 18.07
C ALA A 186 66.22 8.64 19.20
#